data_a87ca9cfc5bd864b82ee200456a4ccce
#
_entry.id   a87ca9cfc5bd864b82ee200456a4ccce
#
_cell.length_a   1.000
_cell.length_b   1.000
_cell.length_c   1.000
_cell.angle_alpha   90.00
_cell.angle_beta   90.00
_cell.angle_gamma   90.00
#
_symmetry.space_group_name_H-M   'P 1'
#
loop_
_entity.id
_entity.type
_entity.pdbx_description
1 polymer ?
#
loop_
_entity_poly.entity_id
_entity_poly.type
_entity_poly.pdbx_seq_one_letter_code
_entity_poly.pdbx_strand_id
1 'polypeptide(L)'
;MQITDPIADMLTRIRNANNAKHDTVDVPASNMKKAIAQILLDEGYIKNFQTINDGTQGVIRITLKYVQPGKEKAITCLRRVSKPGLRVYAGAEELPRVLRGLGIAIVSTSKGVMTDKKAREAHVGGEVLAFVW
;
A
#
# COMPACT_ATOMS: atom_id res chain seq x y z
N MET A 1 18.17 18.52 -8.28
CA MET A 1 16.73 18.32 -8.09
C MET A 1 16.49 17.07 -7.26
N GLN A 2 15.71 17.18 -6.17
CA GLN A 2 15.34 16.01 -5.40
C GLN A 2 14.13 15.34 -6.02
N ILE A 3 14.24 14.03 -6.22
CA ILE A 3 13.12 13.22 -6.67
C ILE A 3 12.46 12.65 -5.41
N THR A 4 11.18 12.98 -5.20
CA THR A 4 10.43 12.48 -4.05
C THR A 4 9.54 11.32 -4.47
N ASP A 5 9.40 10.34 -3.58
CA ASP A 5 8.49 9.21 -3.77
C ASP A 5 7.59 9.08 -2.53
N PRO A 6 6.44 9.77 -2.53
CA PRO A 6 5.53 9.73 -1.37
C PRO A 6 5.01 8.33 -1.04
N ILE A 7 4.87 7.47 -2.05
CA ILE A 7 4.42 6.09 -1.83
C ILE A 7 5.52 5.30 -1.12
N ALA A 8 6.77 5.42 -1.57
CA ALA A 8 7.90 4.77 -0.92
C ALA A 8 8.04 5.24 0.54
N ASP A 9 7.84 6.53 0.79
CA ASP A 9 7.86 7.09 2.14
C ASP A 9 6.78 6.45 3.01
N MET A 10 5.56 6.32 2.50
CA MET A 10 4.46 5.66 3.20
C MET A 10 4.82 4.21 3.56
N LEU A 11 5.31 3.45 2.58
CA LEU A 11 5.67 2.04 2.81
C LEU A 11 6.80 1.92 3.83
N THR A 12 7.79 2.81 3.78
CA THR A 12 8.91 2.83 4.73
C THR A 12 8.41 3.15 6.15
N ARG A 13 7.51 4.12 6.31
CA ARG A 13 6.94 4.45 7.63
C ARG A 13 6.19 3.26 8.21
N ILE A 14 5.38 2.58 7.41
CA ILE A 14 4.64 1.39 7.85
C ILE A 14 5.63 0.27 8.22
N ARG A 15 6.64 0.04 7.40
CA ARG A 15 7.65 -1.00 7.65
C ARG A 15 8.40 -0.76 8.95
N ASN A 16 8.85 0.48 9.17
CA ASN A 16 9.59 0.83 10.39
C ASN A 16 8.72 0.71 11.63
N ALA A 17 7.47 1.15 11.56
CA ALA A 17 6.52 1.04 12.67
C ALA A 17 6.21 -0.43 12.99
N ASN A 18 6.04 -1.27 11.97
CA ASN A 18 5.84 -2.71 12.15
C ASN A 18 7.03 -3.37 12.84
N ASN A 19 8.24 -3.03 12.39
CA ASN A 19 9.46 -3.62 12.95
C ASN A 19 9.66 -3.21 14.42
N ALA A 20 9.24 -1.98 14.77
CA ALA A 20 9.30 -1.48 16.14
C ALA A 20 8.09 -1.88 16.99
N LYS A 21 7.13 -2.60 16.40
CA LYS A 21 5.89 -3.06 17.08
C LYS A 21 5.04 -1.90 17.58
N HIS A 22 5.02 -0.78 16.87
CA HIS A 22 4.15 0.34 17.19
C HIS A 22 2.69 -0.01 16.91
N ASP A 23 1.75 0.54 17.66
CA ASP A 23 0.33 0.31 17.41
C ASP A 23 -0.19 1.13 16.24
N THR A 24 0.32 2.35 16.06
CA THR A 24 -0.10 3.26 14.99
C THR A 24 1.10 3.88 14.31
N VAL A 25 0.84 4.39 13.09
CA VAL A 25 1.82 5.17 12.34
C VAL A 25 1.08 6.28 11.58
N ASP A 26 1.67 7.47 11.55
CA ASP A 26 1.10 8.62 10.86
C ASP A 26 1.84 8.85 9.54
N VAL A 27 1.07 9.11 8.48
CA VAL A 27 1.58 9.37 7.13
C VAL A 27 0.91 10.63 6.60
N PRO A 28 1.66 11.55 5.96
CA PRO A 28 1.02 12.70 5.33
C PRO A 28 -0.04 12.25 4.32
N ALA A 29 -1.22 12.87 4.35
CA ALA A 29 -2.36 12.42 3.57
C ALA A 29 -2.26 12.83 2.10
N SER A 30 -2.77 11.96 1.23
CA SER A 30 -3.07 12.25 -0.17
C SER A 30 -4.13 11.27 -0.63
N ASN A 31 -4.80 11.58 -1.74
CA ASN A 31 -5.83 10.69 -2.27
C ASN A 31 -5.27 9.32 -2.63
N MET A 32 -4.07 9.29 -3.22
CA MET A 32 -3.38 8.04 -3.57
C MET A 32 -3.08 7.21 -2.32
N LYS A 33 -2.55 7.83 -1.27
CA LYS A 33 -2.21 7.13 -0.03
C LYS A 33 -3.45 6.64 0.70
N LYS A 34 -4.55 7.40 0.66
CA LYS A 34 -5.84 6.96 1.21
C LYS A 34 -6.35 5.71 0.49
N ALA A 35 -6.23 5.68 -0.84
CA ALA A 35 -6.62 4.52 -1.63
C ALA A 35 -5.78 3.29 -1.28
N ILE A 36 -4.47 3.47 -1.10
CA ILE A 36 -3.58 2.38 -0.68
C ILE A 36 -3.95 1.89 0.72
N ALA A 37 -4.22 2.80 1.66
CA ALA A 37 -4.63 2.42 3.02
C ALA A 37 -5.94 1.64 3.00
N GLN A 38 -6.90 2.02 2.16
CA GLN A 38 -8.17 1.31 2.02
C GLN A 38 -7.95 -0.12 1.51
N ILE A 39 -7.05 -0.30 0.55
CA ILE A 39 -6.71 -1.63 0.03
C ILE A 39 -6.09 -2.48 1.14
N LEU A 40 -5.17 -1.92 1.91
CA LEU A 40 -4.52 -2.65 3.02
C LEU A 40 -5.55 -3.08 4.07
N LEU A 41 -6.54 -2.23 4.34
CA LEU A 41 -7.63 -2.56 5.25
C LEU A 41 -8.51 -3.67 4.68
N ASP A 42 -8.95 -3.54 3.43
CA ASP A 42 -9.84 -4.50 2.78
C ASP A 42 -9.19 -5.88 2.67
N GLU A 43 -7.88 -5.92 2.47
CA GLU A 43 -7.14 -7.18 2.36
C GLU A 43 -6.66 -7.73 3.71
N GLY A 44 -6.99 -7.04 4.81
CA GLY A 44 -6.69 -7.53 6.15
C GLY A 44 -5.25 -7.34 6.61
N TYR A 45 -4.50 -6.44 5.98
CA TYR A 45 -3.11 -6.17 6.36
C TYR A 45 -2.99 -5.16 7.49
N ILE A 46 -3.96 -4.28 7.64
CA ILE A 46 -4.02 -3.32 8.75
C ILE A 46 -5.35 -3.46 9.47
N LYS A 47 -5.40 -2.98 10.72
CA LYS A 47 -6.60 -3.08 11.53
C LYS A 47 -7.60 -1.98 11.19
N ASN A 48 -7.13 -0.77 10.96
CA ASN A 48 -7.96 0.39 10.65
C ASN A 48 -7.09 1.56 10.20
N PHE A 49 -7.72 2.60 9.67
CA PHE A 49 -7.06 3.88 9.45
C PHE A 49 -8.09 5.00 9.56
N GLN A 50 -7.60 6.21 9.85
CA GLN A 50 -8.45 7.40 9.88
C GLN A 50 -7.68 8.59 9.34
N THR A 51 -8.40 9.53 8.75
CA THR A 51 -7.82 10.78 8.27
C THR A 51 -8.03 11.85 9.34
N ILE A 52 -6.93 12.51 9.72
CA ILE A 52 -6.94 13.56 10.72
C ILE A 52 -6.61 14.87 10.02
N ASN A 53 -7.47 15.87 10.16
CA ASN A 53 -7.22 17.19 9.61
C ASN A 53 -6.32 17.98 10.56
N ASP A 54 -5.13 18.35 10.07
CA ASP A 54 -4.16 19.11 10.86
C ASP A 54 -4.08 20.59 10.42
N GLY A 55 -5.06 21.04 9.63
CA GLY A 55 -5.11 22.41 9.10
C GLY A 55 -4.37 22.61 7.80
N THR A 56 -3.64 21.59 7.31
CA THR A 56 -2.94 21.60 6.02
C THR A 56 -3.41 20.46 5.14
N GLN A 57 -2.52 19.57 4.69
CA GLN A 57 -2.93 18.46 3.84
C GLN A 57 -3.59 17.31 4.62
N GLY A 58 -3.43 17.28 5.93
CA GLY A 58 -3.95 16.21 6.77
C GLY A 58 -2.97 15.06 6.96
N VAL A 59 -3.34 14.15 7.85
CA VAL A 59 -2.54 12.99 8.21
C VAL A 59 -3.43 11.76 8.16
N ILE A 60 -2.91 10.66 7.62
CA ILE A 60 -3.55 9.34 7.72
C ILE A 60 -2.91 8.62 8.89
N ARG A 61 -3.72 8.30 9.90
CA ARG A 61 -3.26 7.49 11.04
C ARG A 61 -3.68 6.06 10.81
N ILE A 62 -2.69 5.19 10.64
CA ILE A 62 -2.89 3.78 10.36
C ILE A 62 -2.71 2.99 11.64
N THR A 63 -3.73 2.20 12.01
CA THR A 63 -3.62 1.27 13.13
C THR A 63 -3.12 -0.06 12.60
N LEU A 64 -1.94 -0.46 13.02
CA LEU A 64 -1.28 -1.67 12.53
C LEU A 64 -1.91 -2.91 13.14
N LYS A 65 -1.79 -4.02 12.43
CA LYS A 65 -2.36 -5.30 12.83
C LYS A 65 -1.26 -6.27 13.21
N TYR A 66 -1.45 -6.92 14.34
CA TYR A 66 -0.53 -7.96 14.83
C TYR A 66 -1.32 -9.20 15.19
N VAL A 67 -0.68 -10.35 15.01
CA VAL A 67 -1.29 -11.65 15.32
C VAL A 67 -0.83 -12.10 16.69
N GLN A 68 -1.78 -12.40 17.58
CA GLN A 68 -1.48 -12.91 18.91
C GLN A 68 -1.25 -14.43 18.85
N PRO A 69 -0.48 -15.01 19.83
CA PRO A 69 0.00 -14.35 21.07
C PRO A 69 1.35 -13.63 20.93
N GLY A 70 2.10 -13.85 19.87
CA GLY A 70 3.46 -13.34 19.75
C GLY A 70 3.59 -11.90 19.23
N LYS A 71 2.49 -11.18 19.02
CA LYS A 71 2.46 -9.85 18.39
C LYS A 71 3.23 -9.86 17.06
N GLU A 72 2.97 -10.87 16.24
CA GLU A 72 3.58 -11.01 14.92
C GLU A 72 2.96 -10.07 13.91
N LYS A 73 3.77 -9.52 13.02
CA LYS A 73 3.31 -8.59 11.99
C LYS A 73 2.34 -9.27 11.02
N ALA A 74 1.22 -8.62 10.72
CA ALA A 74 0.33 -9.07 9.66
C ALA A 74 0.94 -8.82 8.28
N ILE A 75 1.77 -7.79 8.14
CA ILE A 75 2.50 -7.49 6.91
C ILE A 75 3.90 -8.05 7.04
N THR A 76 4.28 -8.96 6.15
CA THR A 76 5.62 -9.52 6.12
C THR A 76 6.57 -8.64 5.31
N CYS A 77 6.11 -8.12 4.18
CA CYS A 77 6.95 -7.31 3.30
C CYS A 77 6.11 -6.27 2.56
N LEU A 78 6.69 -5.09 2.40
CA LEU A 78 6.17 -3.99 1.59
C LEU A 78 7.27 -3.61 0.61
N ARG A 79 7.03 -3.80 -0.68
CA ARG A 79 8.04 -3.55 -1.71
C ARG A 79 7.53 -2.55 -2.73
N ARG A 80 8.28 -1.45 -2.90
CA ARG A 80 8.00 -0.47 -3.95
C ARG A 80 8.45 -1.04 -5.29
N VAL A 81 7.57 -1.00 -6.29
CA VAL A 81 7.87 -1.53 -7.64
C VAL A 81 8.10 -0.40 -8.62
N SER A 82 7.06 0.39 -8.95
CA SER A 82 7.20 1.53 -9.84
C SER A 82 7.77 2.72 -9.08
N LYS A 83 8.80 3.37 -9.62
CA LYS A 83 9.51 4.47 -8.96
C LYS A 83 9.53 5.68 -9.89
N PRO A 84 9.67 6.92 -9.35
CA PRO A 84 9.72 8.11 -10.21
C PRO A 84 10.77 8.04 -11.32
N GLY A 85 11.92 7.43 -11.07
CA GLY A 85 12.96 7.27 -12.08
C GLY A 85 12.84 6.05 -12.96
N LEU A 86 11.92 5.13 -12.65
CA LEU A 86 11.73 3.88 -13.38
C LEU A 86 10.29 3.39 -13.20
N ARG A 87 9.39 3.86 -14.04
CA ARG A 87 7.97 3.47 -13.98
C ARG A 87 7.78 2.05 -14.51
N VAL A 88 6.89 1.30 -13.87
CA VAL A 88 6.58 -0.08 -14.23
C VAL A 88 5.09 -0.21 -14.51
N TYR A 89 4.75 -0.62 -15.73
CA TYR A 89 3.37 -0.81 -16.17
C TYR A 89 3.15 -2.25 -16.60
N ALA A 90 1.92 -2.73 -16.50
CA ALA A 90 1.55 -4.04 -16.96
C ALA A 90 0.12 -4.02 -17.52
N GLY A 91 -0.10 -4.76 -18.62
CA GLY A 91 -1.44 -4.96 -19.15
C GLY A 91 -2.25 -5.91 -18.27
N ALA A 92 -3.56 -5.96 -18.50
CA ALA A 92 -4.47 -6.76 -17.68
C ALA A 92 -4.06 -8.24 -17.59
N GLU A 93 -3.52 -8.79 -18.68
CA GLU A 93 -3.11 -10.20 -18.73
C GLU A 93 -1.70 -10.44 -18.20
N GLU A 94 -0.95 -9.35 -18.00
CA GLU A 94 0.46 -9.41 -17.59
C GLU A 94 0.67 -8.98 -16.13
N LEU A 95 -0.39 -8.67 -15.41
CA LEU A 95 -0.30 -8.23 -14.02
C LEU A 95 0.37 -9.30 -13.16
N PRO A 96 1.36 -8.91 -12.36
CA PRO A 96 2.09 -9.89 -11.55
C PRO A 96 1.22 -10.47 -10.43
N ARG A 97 1.50 -11.70 -10.08
CA ARG A 97 0.92 -12.36 -8.91
C ARG A 97 1.98 -12.43 -7.83
N VAL A 98 1.65 -11.97 -6.64
CA VAL A 98 2.58 -11.94 -5.51
C VAL A 98 2.39 -13.22 -4.72
N LEU A 99 3.47 -14.00 -4.54
CA LEU A 99 3.44 -15.28 -3.84
C LEU A 99 2.28 -16.17 -4.32
N ARG A 100 2.12 -16.28 -5.63
CA ARG A 100 1.07 -17.12 -6.27
C ARG A 100 -0.34 -16.77 -5.80
N GLY A 101 -0.59 -15.49 -5.49
CA GLY A 101 -1.89 -15.01 -5.06
C GLY A 101 -2.08 -14.90 -3.56
N LEU A 102 -1.09 -15.30 -2.76
CA LEU A 102 -1.15 -15.13 -1.29
C LEU A 102 -0.93 -13.68 -0.88
N GLY A 103 -0.16 -12.93 -1.66
CA GLY A 103 0.02 -11.50 -1.47
C GLY A 103 -0.77 -10.71 -2.51
N ILE A 104 -0.56 -9.40 -2.53
CA ILE A 104 -1.23 -8.51 -3.48
C ILE A 104 -0.22 -7.61 -4.18
N ALA A 105 -0.55 -7.22 -5.42
CA ALA A 105 0.06 -6.08 -6.08
C ALA A 105 -0.94 -4.93 -6.04
N ILE A 106 -0.47 -3.73 -5.73
CA ILE A 106 -1.31 -2.53 -5.76
C ILE A 106 -1.07 -1.84 -7.09
N VAL A 107 -2.14 -1.65 -7.87
CA VAL A 107 -2.06 -1.17 -9.24
C VAL A 107 -2.89 0.10 -9.39
N SER A 108 -2.31 1.11 -10.03
CA SER A 108 -3.02 2.35 -10.38
C SER A 108 -3.54 2.21 -11.82
N THR A 109 -4.87 2.16 -11.95
CA THR A 109 -5.53 1.95 -13.24
C THR A 109 -6.38 3.16 -13.62
N SER A 110 -6.91 3.16 -14.84
CA SER A 110 -7.86 4.18 -15.29
C SER A 110 -9.16 4.18 -14.48
N LYS A 111 -9.43 3.07 -13.78
CA LYS A 111 -10.63 2.93 -12.92
C LYS A 111 -10.31 3.10 -11.44
N GLY A 112 -9.12 3.59 -11.12
CA GLY A 112 -8.69 3.83 -9.76
C GLY A 112 -7.58 2.90 -9.30
N VAL A 113 -7.18 3.06 -8.05
CA VAL A 113 -6.16 2.22 -7.42
C VAL A 113 -6.84 0.96 -6.90
N MET A 114 -6.30 -0.20 -7.25
CA MET A 114 -6.90 -1.48 -6.88
C MET A 114 -5.85 -2.58 -6.78
N THR A 115 -6.25 -3.76 -6.32
CA THR A 115 -5.37 -4.93 -6.30
C THR A 115 -5.24 -5.51 -7.71
N ASP A 116 -4.19 -6.29 -7.93
CA ASP A 116 -4.00 -7.02 -9.19
C ASP A 116 -5.20 -7.93 -9.50
N LYS A 117 -5.76 -8.56 -8.47
CA LYS A 117 -6.93 -9.43 -8.64
C LYS A 117 -8.14 -8.66 -9.20
N LYS A 118 -8.45 -7.50 -8.60
CA LYS A 118 -9.57 -6.68 -9.06
C LYS A 118 -9.31 -6.11 -10.45
N ALA A 119 -8.06 -5.73 -10.74
CA ALA A 119 -7.69 -5.22 -12.06
C ALA A 119 -7.85 -6.30 -13.12
N ARG A 120 -7.47 -7.55 -12.84
CA ARG A 120 -7.70 -8.68 -13.77
C ARG A 120 -9.19 -8.91 -13.99
N GLU A 121 -9.99 -8.89 -12.95
CA GLU A 121 -11.45 -9.06 -13.06
C GLU A 121 -12.09 -7.94 -13.90
N ALA A 122 -11.57 -6.73 -13.82
CA ALA A 122 -12.06 -5.59 -14.58
C ALA A 122 -11.43 -5.48 -15.98
N HIS A 123 -10.50 -6.38 -16.32
CA HIS A 123 -9.76 -6.38 -17.58
C HIS A 123 -9.02 -5.06 -17.85
N VAL A 124 -8.41 -4.50 -16.83
CA VAL A 124 -7.62 -3.27 -16.93
C VAL A 124 -6.21 -3.51 -16.43
N GLY A 125 -5.25 -2.88 -17.08
CA GLY A 125 -3.88 -2.81 -16.61
C GLY A 125 -3.57 -1.43 -16.05
N GLY A 126 -2.33 -1.23 -15.65
CA GLY A 126 -1.90 0.07 -15.14
C GLY A 126 -0.50 0.05 -14.58
N GLU A 127 -0.21 1.05 -13.77
CA GLU A 127 1.08 1.18 -13.10
C GLU A 127 1.11 0.28 -11.87
N VAL A 128 2.11 -0.60 -11.80
CA VAL A 128 2.29 -1.50 -10.65
C VAL A 128 3.05 -0.74 -9.58
N LEU A 129 2.33 -0.29 -8.55
CA LEU A 129 2.87 0.59 -7.52
C LEU A 129 3.73 -0.16 -6.50
N ALA A 130 3.23 -1.26 -5.98
CA ALA A 130 3.87 -1.97 -4.87
C ALA A 130 3.40 -3.41 -4.77
N PHE A 131 4.21 -4.23 -4.10
CA PHE A 131 3.82 -5.56 -3.66
C PHE A 131 3.70 -5.58 -2.14
N VAL A 132 2.71 -6.31 -1.63
CA VAL A 132 2.47 -6.49 -0.19
C VAL A 132 2.18 -7.96 0.08
N TRP A 133 2.83 -8.50 1.10
CA TRP A 133 2.50 -9.83 1.59
C TRP A 133 2.86 -10.03 3.05
#